data_747ae69ab1c3cb9b35fa59aa8103a579
#
_entry.id   747ae69ab1c3cb9b35fa59aa8103a579
#
_cell.length_a   1.000
_cell.length_b   1.000
_cell.length_c   1.000
_cell.angle_alpha   90.00
_cell.angle_beta   90.00
_cell.angle_gamma   90.00
#
_symmetry.space_group_name_H-M   'P 1'
#
loop_
_entity.id
_entity.type
_entity.pdbx_description
1 polymer ?
#
loop_
_entity_poly.entity_id
_entity_poly.type
_entity_poly.pdbx_seq_one_letter_code
_entity_poly.pdbx_strand_id
1 'polypeptide(L)'
;MGRHTEIVEEFIEAWHARDIERIVAFLAPDIRYHNMPGEPIDGLPATRAALQGLLDRVSDLRWDIRHVAEAPDGTVLYEKTEHYLIGETWVALPCMIALEFTDDLISHWRAYFDVATWTSQVHRPA
;
A
#
# COMPACT_ATOMS: atom_id res chain seq x y z
N MET A 1 1.77 0.48 -22.07
CA MET A 1 1.37 0.39 -20.65
C MET A 1 -0.12 0.17 -20.58
N GLY A 2 -0.56 -0.66 -19.66
CA GLY A 2 -1.96 -0.99 -19.56
C GLY A 2 -2.75 0.00 -18.72
N ARG A 3 -4.05 -0.15 -18.77
CA ARG A 3 -4.99 0.67 -18.02
C ARG A 3 -4.74 0.60 -16.51
N HIS A 4 -4.44 -0.59 -16.00
CA HIS A 4 -4.24 -0.79 -14.56
C HIS A 4 -2.98 -0.09 -14.07
N THR A 5 -1.94 -0.02 -14.89
CA THR A 5 -0.73 0.72 -14.52
C THR A 5 -1.04 2.20 -14.31
N GLU A 6 -1.90 2.79 -15.17
CA GLU A 6 -2.32 4.18 -15.01
C GLU A 6 -3.10 4.38 -13.70
N ILE A 7 -3.98 3.43 -13.36
CA ILE A 7 -4.73 3.48 -12.10
C ILE A 7 -3.78 3.44 -10.91
N VAL A 8 -2.75 2.59 -10.97
CA VAL A 8 -1.78 2.48 -9.89
C VAL A 8 -1.00 3.79 -9.70
N GLU A 9 -0.66 4.48 -10.79
CA GLU A 9 0.01 5.78 -10.68
C GLU A 9 -0.85 6.79 -9.91
N GLU A 10 -2.14 6.85 -10.20
CA GLU A 10 -3.07 7.73 -9.50
C GLU A 10 -3.27 7.30 -8.05
N PHE A 11 -3.30 5.99 -7.80
CA PHE A 11 -3.39 5.42 -6.46
C PHE A 11 -2.20 5.84 -5.59
N ILE A 12 -0.99 5.77 -6.16
CA ILE A 12 0.23 6.19 -5.46
C ILE A 12 0.18 7.69 -5.13
N GLU A 13 -0.33 8.51 -6.06
CA GLU A 13 -0.49 9.94 -5.79
C GLU A 13 -1.45 10.21 -4.64
N ALA A 14 -2.54 9.42 -4.55
CA ALA A 14 -3.48 9.54 -3.43
C ALA A 14 -2.79 9.24 -2.09
N TRP A 15 -1.87 8.27 -2.08
CA TRP A 15 -1.05 7.97 -0.89
C TRP A 15 -0.13 9.14 -0.54
N HIS A 16 0.55 9.74 -1.53
CA HIS A 16 1.41 10.89 -1.27
C HIS A 16 0.62 12.08 -0.74
N ALA A 17 -0.64 12.22 -1.15
CA ALA A 17 -1.54 13.25 -0.61
C ALA A 17 -2.08 12.88 0.78
N ARG A 18 -1.90 11.65 1.23
CA ARG A 18 -2.42 11.11 2.50
C ARG A 18 -3.94 11.32 2.61
N ASP A 19 -4.63 11.16 1.51
CA ASP A 19 -6.08 11.41 1.40
C ASP A 19 -6.81 10.07 1.40
N ILE A 20 -7.36 9.71 2.58
CA ILE A 20 -8.03 8.40 2.75
C ILE A 20 -9.22 8.24 1.78
N GLU A 21 -9.98 9.31 1.53
CA GLU A 21 -11.13 9.21 0.64
C GLU A 21 -10.69 8.89 -0.80
N ARG A 22 -9.61 9.51 -1.26
CA ARG A 22 -9.05 9.20 -2.58
C ARG A 22 -8.49 7.79 -2.63
N ILE A 23 -7.80 7.36 -1.58
CA ILE A 23 -7.20 6.02 -1.52
C ILE A 23 -8.29 4.95 -1.63
N VAL A 24 -9.33 5.03 -0.79
CA VAL A 24 -10.37 3.99 -0.76
C VAL A 24 -11.26 4.00 -2.00
N ALA A 25 -11.30 5.11 -2.74
CA ALA A 25 -12.04 5.17 -3.99
C ALA A 25 -11.50 4.22 -5.06
N PHE A 26 -10.24 3.77 -4.94
CA PHE A 26 -9.65 2.80 -5.85
C PHE A 26 -9.94 1.35 -5.46
N LEU A 27 -10.53 1.11 -4.28
CA LEU A 27 -10.66 -0.22 -3.71
C LEU A 27 -12.06 -0.80 -3.93
N ALA A 28 -12.12 -2.09 -4.29
CA ALA A 28 -13.40 -2.79 -4.45
C ALA A 28 -14.08 -2.98 -3.09
N PRO A 29 -15.42 -3.02 -3.04
CA PRO A 29 -16.14 -3.24 -1.78
C PRO A 29 -15.75 -4.54 -1.08
N ASP A 30 -15.40 -5.57 -1.84
CA ASP A 30 -15.03 -6.89 -1.32
C ASP A 30 -13.52 -7.12 -1.34
N ILE A 31 -12.72 -6.04 -1.28
CA ILE A 31 -11.26 -6.14 -1.32
C ILE A 31 -10.71 -7.09 -0.27
N ARG A 32 -9.66 -7.81 -0.65
CA ARG A 32 -8.81 -8.51 0.32
C ARG A 32 -7.46 -7.80 0.37
N TYR A 33 -7.14 -7.24 1.52
CA TYR A 33 -5.88 -6.55 1.77
C TYR A 33 -5.02 -7.45 2.67
N HIS A 34 -3.86 -7.83 2.18
CA HIS A 34 -3.01 -8.80 2.86
C HIS A 34 -1.56 -8.31 2.92
N ASN A 35 -1.15 -7.86 4.10
CA ASN A 35 0.27 -7.73 4.41
C ASN A 35 0.75 -9.16 4.69
N MET A 36 1.52 -9.72 3.78
CA MET A 36 1.80 -11.16 3.77
C MET A 36 2.35 -11.74 5.08
N PRO A 37 3.15 -11.00 5.87
CA PRO A 37 3.56 -11.51 7.18
C PRO A 37 2.42 -11.75 8.18
N GLY A 38 1.26 -11.12 7.98
CA GLY A 38 0.12 -11.23 8.89
C GLY A 38 -1.10 -11.86 8.24
N GLU A 39 -2.24 -11.73 8.90
CA GLU A 39 -3.51 -12.24 8.40
C GLU A 39 -4.15 -11.28 7.40
N PRO A 40 -4.90 -11.81 6.41
CA PRO A 40 -5.61 -10.94 5.48
C PRO A 40 -6.75 -10.18 6.15
N ILE A 41 -7.05 -9.01 5.60
CA ILE A 41 -8.19 -8.19 6.01
C ILE A 41 -9.18 -8.19 4.85
N ASP A 42 -10.42 -8.60 5.12
CA ASP A 42 -11.45 -8.70 4.10
C ASP A 42 -12.48 -7.59 4.22
N GLY A 43 -12.82 -6.99 3.08
CA GLY A 43 -13.85 -5.97 2.96
C GLY A 43 -13.32 -4.55 3.10
N LEU A 44 -14.03 -3.63 2.45
CA LEU A 44 -13.61 -2.23 2.41
C LEU A 44 -13.67 -1.54 3.78
N PRO A 45 -14.71 -1.72 4.61
CA PRO A 45 -14.74 -1.05 5.92
C PRO A 45 -13.54 -1.40 6.80
N ALA A 46 -13.19 -2.69 6.91
CA ALA A 46 -12.05 -3.12 7.72
C ALA A 46 -10.73 -2.65 7.12
N THR A 47 -10.61 -2.70 5.79
CA THR A 47 -9.41 -2.21 5.11
C THR A 47 -9.24 -0.71 5.32
N ARG A 48 -10.32 0.07 5.16
CA ARG A 48 -10.26 1.51 5.42
C ARG A 48 -9.79 1.81 6.84
N ALA A 49 -10.29 1.09 7.82
CA ALA A 49 -9.88 1.29 9.22
C ALA A 49 -8.39 1.02 9.42
N ALA A 50 -7.87 -0.05 8.79
CA ALA A 50 -6.45 -0.38 8.88
C ALA A 50 -5.58 0.71 8.23
N LEU A 51 -5.97 1.21 7.05
CA LEU A 51 -5.24 2.26 6.35
C LEU A 51 -5.30 3.57 7.12
N GLN A 52 -6.44 3.92 7.68
CA GLN A 52 -6.59 5.11 8.50
C GLN A 52 -5.67 5.04 9.73
N GLY A 53 -5.57 3.85 10.34
CA GLY A 53 -4.68 3.64 11.49
C GLY A 53 -3.22 3.93 11.13
N LEU A 54 -2.78 3.52 9.94
CA LEU A 54 -1.43 3.83 9.49
C LEU A 54 -1.28 5.34 9.25
N LEU A 55 -2.22 5.96 8.54
CA LEU A 55 -2.15 7.39 8.26
C LEU A 55 -2.15 8.24 9.53
N ASP A 56 -2.86 7.78 10.56
CA ASP A 56 -2.89 8.48 11.85
C ASP A 56 -1.55 8.43 12.58
N ARG A 57 -0.74 7.39 12.31
CA ARG A 57 0.57 7.23 12.95
C ARG A 57 1.69 8.00 12.26
N VAL A 58 1.52 8.33 10.98
CA VAL A 58 2.59 8.95 10.21
C VAL A 58 2.30 10.43 9.98
N SER A 59 3.31 11.27 10.13
CA SER A 59 3.18 12.71 9.86
C SER A 59 3.62 13.07 8.46
N ASP A 60 4.35 12.16 7.79
CA ASP A 60 4.74 12.32 6.39
C ASP A 60 5.04 10.94 5.81
N LEU A 61 4.94 10.82 4.52
CA LEU A 61 5.27 9.57 3.83
C LEU A 61 5.76 9.83 2.42
N ARG A 62 6.55 8.88 1.92
CA ARG A 62 7.02 8.89 0.55
C ARG A 62 7.17 7.46 0.09
N TRP A 63 6.61 7.14 -1.06
CA TRP A 63 6.76 5.85 -1.70
C TRP A 63 7.69 6.01 -2.91
N ASP A 64 8.89 5.45 -2.82
CA ASP A 64 9.85 5.45 -3.92
C ASP A 64 9.61 4.23 -4.78
N ILE A 65 9.02 4.43 -5.95
CA ILE A 65 8.69 3.35 -6.87
C ILE A 65 9.91 3.08 -7.75
N ARG A 66 10.37 1.83 -7.76
CA ARG A 66 11.54 1.46 -8.53
C ARG A 66 11.15 0.83 -9.87
N HIS A 67 10.22 -0.11 -9.86
CA HIS A 67 9.77 -0.79 -11.07
C HIS A 67 8.28 -1.08 -10.99
N VAL A 68 7.59 -0.94 -12.12
CA VAL A 68 6.17 -1.26 -12.25
C VAL A 68 6.01 -2.10 -13.51
N ALA A 69 5.24 -3.19 -13.41
CA ALA A 69 4.93 -4.03 -14.56
C ALA A 69 3.49 -4.53 -14.45
N GLU A 70 2.84 -4.71 -15.60
CA GLU A 70 1.52 -5.28 -15.66
C GLU A 70 1.60 -6.67 -16.29
N ALA A 71 1.10 -7.68 -15.57
CA ALA A 71 1.08 -9.06 -16.05
C ALA A 71 0.00 -9.23 -17.13
N PRO A 72 0.07 -10.31 -17.95
CA PRO A 72 -0.92 -10.53 -19.00
C PRO A 72 -2.37 -10.60 -18.51
N ASP A 73 -2.60 -10.99 -17.25
CA ASP A 73 -3.94 -11.04 -16.67
C ASP A 73 -4.41 -9.71 -16.08
N GLY A 74 -3.62 -8.65 -16.22
CA GLY A 74 -3.95 -7.33 -15.70
C GLY A 74 -3.48 -7.06 -14.28
N THR A 75 -2.85 -8.03 -13.61
CA THR A 75 -2.26 -7.82 -12.29
C THR A 75 -1.08 -6.86 -12.40
N VAL A 76 -1.04 -5.84 -11.54
CA VAL A 76 0.08 -4.91 -11.50
C VAL A 76 1.02 -5.31 -10.37
N LEU A 77 2.30 -5.45 -10.71
CA LEU A 77 3.36 -5.74 -9.77
C LEU A 77 4.28 -4.53 -9.70
N TYR A 78 4.66 -4.12 -8.48
CA TYR A 78 5.64 -3.05 -8.39
C TYR A 78 6.54 -3.21 -7.17
N GLU A 79 7.77 -2.76 -7.36
CA GLU A 79 8.79 -2.72 -6.34
C GLU A 79 8.92 -1.29 -5.84
N LYS A 80 8.87 -1.12 -4.53
CA LYS A 80 9.00 0.21 -3.92
C LYS A 80 9.69 0.14 -2.58
N THR A 81 10.16 1.30 -2.11
CA THR A 81 10.51 1.48 -0.71
C THR A 81 9.54 2.49 -0.12
N GLU A 82 8.83 2.07 0.92
CA GLU A 82 7.93 2.96 1.65
C GLU A 82 8.74 3.68 2.74
N HIS A 83 8.61 4.99 2.80
CA HIS A 83 9.22 5.81 3.84
C HIS A 83 8.11 6.47 4.64
N TYR A 84 8.15 6.30 5.95
CA TYR A 84 7.16 6.88 6.86
C TYR A 84 7.87 7.65 7.97
N LEU A 85 7.40 8.87 8.22
CA LEU A 85 7.86 9.65 9.38
C LEU A 85 6.93 9.37 10.55
N ILE A 86 7.47 8.68 11.56
CA ILE A 86 6.75 8.32 12.77
C ILE A 86 7.47 8.98 13.94
N GLY A 87 6.79 9.97 14.57
CA GLY A 87 7.47 10.81 15.54
C GLY A 87 8.59 11.59 14.85
N GLU A 88 9.82 11.41 15.29
CA GLU A 88 10.99 12.07 14.69
C GLU A 88 11.84 11.11 13.86
N THR A 89 11.36 9.87 13.64
CA THR A 89 12.12 8.82 12.97
C THR A 89 11.52 8.50 11.60
N TRP A 90 12.36 8.53 10.57
CA TRP A 90 11.99 8.02 9.27
C TRP A 90 12.24 6.50 9.23
N VAL A 91 11.20 5.76 8.84
CA VAL A 91 11.24 4.31 8.69
C VAL A 91 11.25 4.00 7.20
N ALA A 92 12.11 3.09 6.77
CA ALA A 92 12.20 2.66 5.38
C ALA A 92 11.84 1.18 5.28
N LEU A 93 10.89 0.85 4.40
CA LEU A 93 10.41 -0.52 4.24
C LEU A 93 10.39 -0.90 2.75
N PRO A 94 11.39 -1.66 2.28
CA PRO A 94 11.35 -2.21 0.93
C PRO A 94 10.23 -3.24 0.80
N CYS A 95 9.47 -3.18 -0.27
CA CYS A 95 8.40 -4.15 -0.48
C CYS A 95 8.07 -4.37 -1.95
N MET A 96 7.44 -5.53 -2.20
CA MET A 96 6.85 -5.87 -3.49
C MET A 96 5.34 -5.92 -3.32
N ILE A 97 4.63 -5.35 -4.27
CA ILE A 97 3.18 -5.25 -4.22
C ILE A 97 2.58 -5.95 -5.42
N ALA A 98 1.48 -6.67 -5.19
CA ALA A 98 0.67 -7.25 -6.26
C ALA A 98 -0.76 -6.74 -6.10
N LEU A 99 -1.29 -6.10 -7.14
CA LEU A 99 -2.66 -5.59 -7.16
C LEU A 99 -3.44 -6.27 -8.28
N GLU A 100 -4.52 -6.98 -7.91
CA GLU A 100 -5.47 -7.53 -8.87
C GLU A 100 -6.69 -6.64 -8.93
N PHE A 101 -7.32 -6.58 -10.09
CA PHE A 101 -8.42 -5.65 -10.36
C PHE A 101 -9.68 -6.39 -10.80
N THR A 102 -10.83 -5.83 -10.43
CA THR A 102 -12.14 -6.20 -10.96
C THR A 102 -12.84 -4.90 -11.31
N ASP A 103 -13.26 -4.73 -12.57
CA ASP A 103 -13.93 -3.50 -13.04
C ASP A 103 -13.17 -2.23 -12.67
N ASP A 104 -11.85 -2.24 -12.91
CA ASP A 104 -10.94 -1.13 -12.63
C ASP A 104 -10.80 -0.76 -11.16
N LEU A 105 -11.32 -1.58 -10.24
CA LEU A 105 -11.11 -1.42 -8.80
C LEU A 105 -10.16 -2.51 -8.28
N ILE A 106 -9.35 -2.15 -7.30
CA ILE A 106 -8.40 -3.08 -6.69
C ILE A 106 -9.19 -4.08 -5.85
N SER A 107 -9.18 -5.35 -6.25
CA SER A 107 -9.90 -6.43 -5.56
C SER A 107 -9.01 -7.24 -4.63
N HIS A 108 -7.72 -7.34 -4.94
CA HIS A 108 -6.74 -8.00 -4.08
C HIS A 108 -5.50 -7.13 -4.01
N TRP A 109 -5.01 -6.91 -2.80
CA TRP A 109 -3.84 -6.09 -2.55
C TRP A 109 -2.92 -6.89 -1.63
N ARG A 110 -1.83 -7.41 -2.18
CA ARG A 110 -0.85 -8.17 -1.40
C ARG A 110 0.45 -7.37 -1.30
N ALA A 111 0.94 -7.23 -0.08
CA ALA A 111 2.20 -6.55 0.20
C ALA A 111 3.19 -7.56 0.80
N TYR A 112 4.33 -7.71 0.16
CA TYR A 112 5.39 -8.63 0.57
C TYR A 112 6.55 -7.82 1.14
N PHE A 113 6.84 -8.02 2.42
CA PHE A 113 7.93 -7.31 3.09
C PHE A 113 8.41 -8.12 4.28
N ASP A 114 9.57 -7.73 4.81
CA ASP A 114 10.14 -8.36 5.99
C ASP A 114 9.65 -7.62 7.25
N VAL A 115 8.88 -8.30 8.09
CA VAL A 115 8.29 -7.66 9.28
C VAL A 115 9.37 -7.21 10.27
N ALA A 116 10.50 -7.93 10.35
CA ALA A 116 11.58 -7.53 11.25
C ALA A 116 12.20 -6.20 10.82
N THR A 117 12.26 -5.93 9.51
CA THR A 117 12.71 -4.64 9.00
C THR A 117 11.82 -3.52 9.49
N TRP A 118 10.51 -3.74 9.52
CA TRP A 118 9.54 -2.78 10.05
C TRP A 118 9.69 -2.62 11.57
N THR A 119 9.56 -3.74 12.32
CA THR A 119 9.50 -3.68 13.78
C THR A 119 10.79 -3.17 14.41
N SER A 120 11.94 -3.48 13.82
CA SER A 120 13.23 -2.99 14.36
C SER A 120 13.37 -1.48 14.26
N GLN A 121 12.69 -0.85 13.31
CA GLN A 121 12.74 0.60 13.14
C GLN A 121 11.69 1.31 13.97
N VAL A 122 10.44 0.81 14.01
CA VAL A 122 9.35 1.48 14.73
C VAL A 122 9.49 1.36 16.25
N HIS A 123 10.21 0.35 16.74
CA HIS A 123 10.45 0.15 18.18
C HIS A 123 11.82 0.66 18.62
N ARG A 124 12.56 1.33 17.73
CA ARG A 124 13.87 1.89 18.07
C ARG A 124 13.69 3.00 19.09
N PRO A 125 14.47 3.02 20.17
CA PRO A 125 14.45 4.13 21.12
C PRO A 125 14.80 5.44 20.42
N ALA A 126 14.16 6.52 20.85
CA ALA A 126 14.42 7.84 20.30
C ALA A 126 15.83 8.32 20.66
#